data_89765fc57466fa4e22610c0cdbc31ac2
#
_entry.id   89765fc57466fa4e22610c0cdbc31ac2
#
_cell.length_a   1.000
_cell.length_b   1.000
_cell.length_c   1.000
_cell.angle_alpha   90.00
_cell.angle_beta   90.00
_cell.angle_gamma   90.00
#
_symmetry.space_group_name_H-M   'P 1'
#
loop_
_entity.id
_entity.type
_entity.pdbx_description
1 polymer ?
#
loop_
_entity_poly.entity_id
_entity_poly.type
_entity_poly.pdbx_seq_one_letter_code
_entity_poly.pdbx_strand_id
1 'polypeptide(L)'
;MRKLKNIIITLTLLLLSAILYTNIKISHTTKKHIYTDIASTPHYTYAMVFGTPNLSRSGGENHFFTYRMEAVMELYSAQKIDTLILSGDHQGEEYSEIREMKQYLVNKGIPESIIKTDPEGFDTYQSVKNVSEMAGGQPFLMISQKFQLQRALFIAQHHGIYSQGFATKNVTKYFGFLTSVREHFARLTMWKDLYYND
;
A
#
# COMPACT_ATOMS: atom_id res chain seq x y z
N MET A 1 -32.40 -18.67 -25.42
CA MET A 1 -30.93 -18.86 -25.32
C MET A 1 -30.12 -17.69 -25.95
N ARG A 2 -30.37 -17.24 -27.17
CA ARG A 2 -29.59 -16.16 -27.84
C ARG A 2 -29.66 -14.80 -27.13
N LYS A 3 -30.84 -14.37 -26.60
CA LYS A 3 -31.00 -13.13 -25.85
C LYS A 3 -30.22 -13.19 -24.54
N LEU A 4 -30.27 -14.31 -23.80
CA LEU A 4 -29.53 -14.46 -22.53
C LEU A 4 -28.00 -14.41 -22.78
N LYS A 5 -27.51 -15.08 -23.82
CA LYS A 5 -26.10 -15.01 -24.23
C LYS A 5 -25.66 -13.57 -24.52
N ASN A 6 -26.44 -12.80 -25.24
CA ASN A 6 -26.14 -11.41 -25.57
C ASN A 6 -26.12 -10.54 -24.29
N ILE A 7 -27.05 -10.73 -23.36
CA ILE A 7 -27.06 -10.02 -22.07
C ILE A 7 -25.78 -10.31 -21.28
N ILE A 8 -25.38 -11.59 -21.16
CA ILE A 8 -24.16 -11.98 -20.46
C ILE A 8 -22.93 -11.32 -21.09
N ILE A 9 -22.82 -11.37 -22.43
CA ILE A 9 -21.69 -10.74 -23.15
C ILE A 9 -21.67 -9.23 -22.88
N THR A 10 -22.81 -8.55 -22.94
CA THR A 10 -22.89 -7.10 -22.69
C THR A 10 -22.45 -6.77 -21.26
N LEU A 11 -22.96 -7.50 -20.27
CA LEU A 11 -22.56 -7.31 -18.86
C LEU A 11 -21.07 -7.54 -18.63
N THR A 12 -20.51 -8.59 -19.26
CA THR A 12 -19.07 -8.88 -19.18
C THR A 12 -18.25 -7.74 -19.80
N LEU A 13 -18.64 -7.23 -20.96
CA LEU A 13 -17.95 -6.10 -21.60
C LEU A 13 -18.03 -4.83 -20.77
N LEU A 14 -19.18 -4.53 -20.16
CA LEU A 14 -19.35 -3.39 -19.25
C LEU A 14 -18.42 -3.52 -18.02
N LEU A 15 -18.37 -4.69 -17.41
CA LEU A 15 -17.47 -4.96 -16.28
C LEU A 15 -15.99 -4.78 -16.67
N LEU A 16 -15.57 -5.35 -17.80
CA LEU A 16 -14.21 -5.20 -18.29
C LEU A 16 -13.86 -3.73 -18.58
N SER A 17 -14.80 -2.98 -19.17
CA SER A 17 -14.63 -1.55 -19.44
C SER A 17 -14.50 -0.74 -18.13
N ALA A 18 -15.28 -1.05 -17.11
CA ALA A 18 -15.20 -0.41 -15.79
C ALA A 18 -13.86 -0.70 -15.11
N ILE A 19 -13.39 -1.95 -15.16
CA ILE A 19 -12.06 -2.33 -14.63
C ILE A 19 -10.96 -1.55 -15.35
N LEU A 20 -10.99 -1.53 -16.67
CA LEU A 20 -9.98 -0.84 -17.48
C LEU A 20 -9.97 0.67 -17.20
N TYR A 21 -11.14 1.31 -17.21
CA TYR A 21 -11.28 2.73 -16.90
C TYR A 21 -10.72 3.08 -15.51
N THR A 22 -11.13 2.32 -14.49
CA THR A 22 -10.66 2.53 -13.12
C THR A 22 -9.13 2.41 -13.01
N ASN A 23 -8.55 1.39 -13.63
CA ASN A 23 -7.10 1.19 -13.61
C ASN A 23 -6.33 2.30 -14.33
N ILE A 24 -6.81 2.76 -15.48
CA ILE A 24 -6.20 3.88 -16.23
C ILE A 24 -6.29 5.17 -15.41
N LYS A 25 -7.48 5.49 -14.86
CA LYS A 25 -7.70 6.70 -14.05
C LYS A 25 -6.77 6.74 -12.84
N ILE A 26 -6.73 5.66 -12.05
CA ILE A 26 -5.86 5.57 -10.87
C ILE A 26 -4.40 5.73 -11.27
N SER A 27 -3.94 4.98 -12.27
CA SER A 27 -2.55 5.02 -12.71
C SER A 27 -2.14 6.42 -13.20
N HIS A 28 -2.97 7.05 -14.01
CA HIS A 28 -2.71 8.38 -14.55
C HIS A 28 -2.65 9.45 -13.46
N THR A 29 -3.62 9.44 -12.52
CA THR A 29 -3.73 10.42 -11.45
C THR A 29 -2.57 10.34 -10.47
N THR A 30 -2.14 9.10 -10.12
CA THR A 30 -1.16 8.89 -9.05
C THR A 30 0.29 8.81 -9.52
N LYS A 31 0.54 8.61 -10.81
CA LYS A 31 1.90 8.39 -11.36
C LYS A 31 2.92 9.45 -10.93
N LYS A 32 2.54 10.72 -10.94
CA LYS A 32 3.42 11.85 -10.59
C LYS A 32 3.72 11.98 -9.10
N HIS A 33 3.01 11.22 -8.26
CA HIS A 33 3.13 11.22 -6.80
C HIS A 33 3.91 10.00 -6.27
N ILE A 34 4.59 9.25 -7.15
CA ILE A 34 5.33 8.04 -6.76
C ILE A 34 6.79 8.22 -7.16
N TYR A 35 7.67 8.21 -6.17
CA TYR A 35 9.11 8.14 -6.31
C TYR A 35 9.57 6.70 -6.47
N THR A 36 10.65 6.49 -7.19
CA THR A 36 11.30 5.19 -7.42
C THR A 36 12.81 5.25 -7.15
N ASP A 37 13.31 6.42 -6.81
CA ASP A 37 14.72 6.68 -6.57
C ASP A 37 14.89 7.47 -5.27
N ILE A 38 15.82 7.04 -4.43
CA ILE A 38 16.10 7.63 -3.11
C ILE A 38 16.58 9.08 -3.23
N ALA A 39 17.45 9.36 -4.20
CA ALA A 39 18.05 10.68 -4.34
C ALA A 39 16.99 11.75 -4.65
N SER A 40 16.04 11.41 -5.53
CA SER A 40 14.94 12.30 -5.93
C SER A 40 13.80 12.39 -4.91
N THR A 41 13.77 11.51 -3.89
CA THR A 41 12.75 11.53 -2.85
C THR A 41 13.02 12.69 -1.87
N PRO A 42 12.07 13.61 -1.65
CA PRO A 42 12.20 14.63 -0.61
C PRO A 42 12.28 14.02 0.78
N HIS A 43 12.70 14.83 1.76
CA HIS A 43 12.60 14.47 3.17
C HIS A 43 11.14 14.57 3.66
N TYR A 44 10.74 13.62 4.51
CA TYR A 44 9.44 13.56 5.19
C TYR A 44 9.62 13.32 6.67
N THR A 45 8.93 14.08 7.51
CA THR A 45 8.89 13.84 8.96
C THR A 45 8.26 12.49 9.28
N TYR A 46 7.26 12.07 8.49
CA TYR A 46 6.55 10.82 8.70
C TYR A 46 6.60 9.94 7.44
N ALA A 47 6.87 8.65 7.64
CA ALA A 47 6.71 7.64 6.61
C ALA A 47 5.83 6.51 7.13
N MET A 48 5.00 5.97 6.25
CA MET A 48 4.10 4.85 6.50
C MET A 48 4.56 3.63 5.71
N VAL A 49 4.56 2.45 6.34
CA VAL A 49 4.74 1.18 5.67
C VAL A 49 3.49 0.32 5.84
N PHE A 50 2.93 -0.13 4.73
CA PHE A 50 1.80 -1.07 4.78
C PHE A 50 2.25 -2.45 5.26
N GLY A 51 1.44 -3.07 6.10
CA GLY A 51 1.63 -4.42 6.60
C GLY A 51 1.67 -5.47 5.48
N THR A 52 2.46 -6.49 5.71
CA THR A 52 2.53 -7.69 4.88
C THR A 52 3.19 -8.80 5.67
N PRO A 53 2.73 -10.07 5.53
CA PRO A 53 3.34 -11.19 6.21
C PRO A 53 4.84 -11.33 5.88
N ASN A 54 5.64 -11.74 6.86
CA ASN A 54 7.07 -12.02 6.68
C ASN A 54 7.33 -13.30 5.88
N LEU A 55 6.40 -14.24 5.95
CA LEU A 55 6.46 -15.50 5.19
C LEU A 55 5.37 -15.55 4.11
N SER A 56 5.68 -16.21 3.01
CA SER A 56 4.71 -16.55 1.98
C SER A 56 3.78 -17.66 2.45
N ARG A 57 2.65 -17.86 1.77
CA ARG A 57 1.72 -18.96 2.08
C ARG A 57 2.34 -20.36 1.99
N SER A 58 3.44 -20.51 1.25
CA SER A 58 4.21 -21.76 1.17
C SER A 58 5.28 -21.90 2.25
N GLY A 59 5.37 -20.95 3.19
CA GLY A 59 6.36 -20.94 4.27
C GLY A 59 7.75 -20.41 3.87
N GLY A 60 7.95 -20.02 2.60
CA GLY A 60 9.20 -19.41 2.14
C GLY A 60 9.22 -17.88 2.37
N GLU A 61 10.32 -17.26 1.98
CA GLU A 61 10.50 -15.81 2.04
C GLU A 61 9.39 -15.06 1.29
N ASN A 62 8.84 -14.03 1.91
CA ASN A 62 7.92 -13.11 1.26
C ASN A 62 8.65 -11.88 0.73
N HIS A 63 8.95 -11.85 -0.56
CA HIS A 63 9.65 -10.72 -1.18
C HIS A 63 8.90 -9.38 -1.09
N PHE A 64 7.58 -9.37 -0.87
CA PHE A 64 6.85 -8.14 -0.58
C PHE A 64 7.30 -7.53 0.75
N PHE A 65 7.52 -8.37 1.75
CA PHE A 65 8.05 -7.97 3.05
C PHE A 65 9.49 -7.47 2.91
N THR A 66 10.36 -8.30 2.37
CA THR A 66 11.80 -8.01 2.24
C THR A 66 12.03 -6.67 1.52
N TYR A 67 11.38 -6.44 0.39
CA TYR A 67 11.57 -5.21 -0.38
C TYR A 67 11.01 -3.96 0.31
N ARG A 68 9.96 -4.08 1.15
CA ARG A 68 9.48 -2.96 1.97
C ARG A 68 10.48 -2.63 3.05
N MET A 69 11.00 -3.63 3.75
CA MET A 69 12.00 -3.42 4.81
C MET A 69 13.31 -2.86 4.25
N GLU A 70 13.79 -3.35 3.12
CA GLU A 70 14.95 -2.78 2.42
C GLU A 70 14.74 -1.30 2.10
N ALA A 71 13.61 -0.95 1.50
CA ALA A 71 13.30 0.44 1.15
C ALA A 71 13.25 1.37 2.38
N VAL A 72 12.71 0.90 3.50
CA VAL A 72 12.73 1.66 4.77
C VAL A 72 14.16 1.91 5.21
N MET A 73 15.01 0.88 5.23
CA MET A 73 16.40 1.02 5.64
C MET A 73 17.18 1.97 4.74
N GLU A 74 16.97 1.90 3.42
CA GLU A 74 17.60 2.79 2.45
C GLU A 74 17.16 4.25 2.65
N LEU A 75 15.85 4.51 2.82
CA LEU A 75 15.30 5.85 3.07
C LEU A 75 15.79 6.43 4.40
N TYR A 76 15.81 5.62 5.45
CA TYR A 76 16.31 6.05 6.75
C TYR A 76 17.81 6.36 6.70
N SER A 77 18.63 5.50 6.12
CA SER A 77 20.08 5.73 5.97
C SER A 77 20.40 6.97 5.15
N ALA A 78 19.54 7.29 4.16
CA ALA A 78 19.65 8.50 3.35
C ALA A 78 19.03 9.74 4.01
N GLN A 79 18.61 9.65 5.29
CA GLN A 79 17.97 10.74 6.06
C GLN A 79 16.74 11.34 5.34
N LYS A 80 15.94 10.49 4.70
CA LYS A 80 14.72 10.89 4.00
C LYS A 80 13.46 10.81 4.88
N ILE A 81 13.54 10.13 6.04
CA ILE A 81 12.43 9.92 6.96
C ILE A 81 12.90 10.03 8.42
N ASP A 82 12.09 10.65 9.30
CA ASP A 82 12.40 10.81 10.73
C ASP A 82 11.60 9.81 11.59
N THR A 83 10.30 9.67 11.33
CA THR A 83 9.39 8.79 12.07
C THR A 83 8.77 7.79 11.13
N LEU A 84 8.79 6.52 11.51
CA LEU A 84 8.21 5.42 10.78
C LEU A 84 6.92 4.95 11.44
N ILE A 85 5.82 4.83 10.69
CA ILE A 85 4.55 4.28 11.14
C ILE A 85 4.31 2.96 10.42
N LEU A 86 4.27 1.86 11.16
CA LEU A 86 3.94 0.53 10.65
C LEU A 86 2.44 0.33 10.79
N SER A 87 1.73 0.27 9.67
CA SER A 87 0.27 0.12 9.64
C SER A 87 -0.10 -1.22 9.04
N GLY A 88 -0.93 -1.98 9.74
CA GLY A 88 -1.35 -3.31 9.30
C GLY A 88 -2.31 -3.96 10.28
N ASP A 89 -2.77 -5.15 9.92
CA ASP A 89 -3.70 -5.93 10.71
C ASP A 89 -3.00 -6.62 11.89
N HIS A 90 -3.70 -6.64 13.02
CA HIS A 90 -3.33 -7.37 14.22
C HIS A 90 -4.21 -8.62 14.34
N GLN A 91 -3.90 -9.66 13.57
CA GLN A 91 -4.66 -10.91 13.53
C GLN A 91 -4.34 -11.80 14.74
N GLY A 92 -4.90 -11.47 15.92
CA GLY A 92 -4.82 -12.29 17.13
C GLY A 92 -3.49 -12.21 17.88
N GLU A 93 -3.39 -12.96 18.98
CA GLU A 93 -2.24 -12.91 19.88
C GLU A 93 -0.98 -13.60 19.31
N GLU A 94 -1.14 -14.57 18.42
CA GLU A 94 -0.02 -15.37 17.90
C GLU A 94 0.76 -14.72 16.76
N TYR A 95 0.08 -13.95 15.87
CA TYR A 95 0.72 -13.35 14.70
C TYR A 95 0.32 -11.90 14.50
N SER A 96 1.29 -11.03 14.29
CA SER A 96 1.08 -9.62 13.95
C SER A 96 2.12 -9.18 12.91
N GLU A 97 1.66 -8.74 11.74
CA GLU A 97 2.51 -8.19 10.69
C GLU A 97 3.37 -7.03 11.22
N ILE A 98 2.78 -6.17 12.05
CA ILE A 98 3.44 -5.02 12.66
C ILE A 98 4.59 -5.48 13.57
N ARG A 99 4.37 -6.49 14.41
CA ARG A 99 5.40 -7.02 15.31
C ARG A 99 6.59 -7.56 14.53
N GLU A 100 6.33 -8.34 13.48
CA GLU A 100 7.37 -8.91 12.63
C GLU A 100 8.17 -7.81 11.90
N MET A 101 7.49 -6.81 11.33
CA MET A 101 8.15 -5.67 10.69
C MET A 101 8.99 -4.87 11.69
N LYS A 102 8.44 -4.56 12.87
CA LYS A 102 9.14 -3.83 13.92
C LYS A 102 10.40 -4.57 14.37
N GLN A 103 10.26 -5.86 14.70
CA GLN A 103 11.37 -6.68 15.14
C GLN A 103 12.47 -6.78 14.07
N TYR A 104 12.08 -6.96 12.81
CA TYR A 104 13.03 -7.00 11.70
C TYR A 104 13.83 -5.68 11.60
N LEU A 105 13.16 -4.55 11.61
CA LEU A 105 13.79 -3.24 11.46
C LEU A 105 14.70 -2.90 12.65
N VAL A 106 14.28 -3.18 13.88
CA VAL A 106 15.11 -2.98 15.09
C VAL A 106 16.35 -3.87 15.04
N ASN A 107 16.21 -5.13 14.65
CA ASN A 107 17.35 -6.03 14.48
C ASN A 107 18.33 -5.58 13.37
N LYS A 108 17.87 -4.75 12.44
CA LYS A 108 18.70 -4.15 11.38
C LYS A 108 19.26 -2.76 11.76
N GLY A 109 19.03 -2.31 12.98
CA GLY A 109 19.61 -1.07 13.51
C GLY A 109 18.74 0.17 13.38
N ILE A 110 17.46 0.05 13.01
CA ILE A 110 16.51 1.18 13.09
C ILE A 110 16.16 1.40 14.56
N PRO A 111 16.35 2.61 15.13
CA PRO A 111 16.00 2.88 16.52
C PRO A 111 14.52 2.65 16.79
N GLU A 112 14.19 1.92 17.84
CA GLU A 112 12.80 1.67 18.23
C GLU A 112 12.03 2.96 18.53
N SER A 113 12.71 3.98 19.01
CA SER A 113 12.14 5.29 19.36
C SER A 113 11.50 6.04 18.20
N ILE A 114 11.90 5.75 16.95
CA ILE A 114 11.30 6.38 15.76
C ILE A 114 10.15 5.56 15.18
N ILE A 115 9.92 4.33 15.68
CA ILE A 115 8.89 3.42 15.15
C ILE A 115 7.60 3.58 15.95
N LYS A 116 6.55 4.04 15.29
CA LYS A 116 5.17 4.02 15.77
C LYS A 116 4.40 2.90 15.10
N THR A 117 3.28 2.49 15.67
CA THR A 117 2.44 1.40 15.14
C THR A 117 0.99 1.85 15.01
N ASP A 118 0.35 1.43 13.92
CA ASP A 118 -1.09 1.55 13.69
C ASP A 118 -1.67 0.13 13.56
N PRO A 119 -2.17 -0.48 14.67
CA PRO A 119 -2.71 -1.82 14.68
C PRO A 119 -4.15 -1.90 14.12
N GLU A 120 -4.77 -0.77 13.83
CA GLU A 120 -6.14 -0.67 13.30
C GLU A 120 -6.18 -0.44 11.79
N GLY A 121 -5.05 -0.63 11.12
CA GLY A 121 -4.92 -0.54 9.66
C GLY A 121 -5.47 -1.76 8.92
N PHE A 122 -6.77 -2.09 9.14
CA PHE A 122 -7.41 -3.29 8.58
C PHE A 122 -7.58 -3.24 7.06
N ASP A 123 -7.69 -2.05 6.50
CA ASP A 123 -7.77 -1.82 5.06
C ASP A 123 -6.96 -0.58 4.65
N THR A 124 -6.89 -0.32 3.35
CA THR A 124 -6.08 0.78 2.83
C THR A 124 -6.62 2.15 3.21
N TYR A 125 -7.94 2.33 3.24
CA TYR A 125 -8.55 3.60 3.62
C TYR A 125 -8.28 3.91 5.10
N GLN A 126 -8.55 2.94 5.99
CA GLN A 126 -8.34 3.09 7.42
C GLN A 126 -6.86 3.36 7.73
N SER A 127 -5.94 2.61 7.13
CA SER A 127 -4.50 2.82 7.26
C SER A 127 -4.09 4.25 6.89
N VAL A 128 -4.54 4.76 5.74
CA VAL A 128 -4.20 6.12 5.26
C VAL A 128 -4.78 7.19 6.19
N LYS A 129 -6.01 7.02 6.67
CA LYS A 129 -6.69 7.92 7.59
C LYS A 129 -5.97 7.97 8.94
N ASN A 130 -5.74 6.81 9.56
CA ASN A 130 -5.07 6.71 10.86
C ASN A 130 -3.68 7.36 10.83
N VAL A 131 -2.90 7.06 9.78
CA VAL A 131 -1.56 7.65 9.64
C VAL A 131 -1.62 9.16 9.41
N SER A 132 -2.60 9.66 8.66
CA SER A 132 -2.81 11.11 8.52
C SER A 132 -3.09 11.78 9.87
N GLU A 133 -3.91 11.17 10.73
CA GLU A 133 -4.20 11.65 12.08
C GLU A 133 -2.94 11.58 12.96
N MET A 134 -2.21 10.46 12.94
CA MET A 134 -0.94 10.29 13.68
C MET A 134 0.15 11.28 13.26
N ALA A 135 0.14 11.70 11.99
CA ALA A 135 1.02 12.72 11.43
C ALA A 135 0.53 14.16 11.68
N GLY A 136 -0.61 14.34 12.37
CA GLY A 136 -1.19 15.67 12.63
C GLY A 136 -1.60 16.40 11.35
N GLY A 137 -2.04 15.69 10.31
CA GLY A 137 -2.38 16.25 9.00
C GLY A 137 -1.19 16.67 8.15
N GLN A 138 0.04 16.45 8.60
CA GLN A 138 1.24 16.75 7.81
C GLN A 138 1.38 15.77 6.63
N PRO A 139 2.01 16.21 5.53
CA PRO A 139 2.36 15.31 4.42
C PRO A 139 3.23 14.15 4.89
N PHE A 140 2.97 12.95 4.40
CA PHE A 140 3.75 11.76 4.72
C PHE A 140 4.06 10.90 3.49
N LEU A 141 5.11 10.08 3.61
CA LEU A 141 5.57 9.17 2.57
C LEU A 141 4.99 7.78 2.80
N MET A 142 4.27 7.21 1.83
CA MET A 142 3.82 5.82 1.85
C MET A 142 4.86 4.93 1.19
N ILE A 143 5.25 3.83 1.83
CA ILE A 143 6.24 2.87 1.31
C ILE A 143 5.54 1.54 1.02
N SER A 144 5.52 1.13 -0.24
CA SER A 144 4.97 -0.16 -0.68
C SER A 144 5.29 -0.45 -2.15
N GLN A 145 4.77 -1.56 -2.68
CA GLN A 145 4.80 -1.85 -4.10
C GLN A 145 3.89 -0.87 -4.87
N LYS A 146 4.29 -0.55 -6.09
CA LYS A 146 3.64 0.46 -6.93
C LYS A 146 2.12 0.30 -7.06
N PHE A 147 1.64 -0.94 -7.22
CA PHE A 147 0.20 -1.20 -7.39
C PHE A 147 -0.62 -0.80 -6.15
N GLN A 148 -0.11 -1.08 -4.95
CA GLN A 148 -0.73 -0.70 -3.68
C GLN A 148 -0.66 0.81 -3.46
N LEU A 149 0.49 1.43 -3.74
CA LEU A 149 0.66 2.88 -3.66
C LEU A 149 -0.32 3.63 -4.56
N GLN A 150 -0.54 3.15 -5.78
CA GLN A 150 -1.50 3.76 -6.68
C GLN A 150 -2.91 3.80 -6.08
N ARG A 151 -3.36 2.71 -5.46
CA ARG A 151 -4.65 2.65 -4.78
C ARG A 151 -4.69 3.55 -3.55
N ALA A 152 -3.68 3.47 -2.69
CA ALA A 152 -3.60 4.25 -1.46
C ALA A 152 -3.55 5.77 -1.74
N LEU A 153 -2.73 6.20 -2.70
CA LEU A 153 -2.63 7.60 -3.11
C LEU A 153 -3.94 8.12 -3.73
N PHE A 154 -4.65 7.29 -4.49
CA PHE A 154 -5.93 7.68 -5.05
C PHE A 154 -6.98 7.89 -3.95
N ILE A 155 -7.03 7.01 -2.94
CA ILE A 155 -7.85 7.17 -1.73
C ILE A 155 -7.46 8.45 -0.99
N ALA A 156 -6.17 8.64 -0.69
CA ALA A 156 -5.68 9.81 0.01
C ALA A 156 -6.08 11.12 -0.68
N GLN A 157 -5.90 11.21 -2.00
CA GLN A 157 -6.27 12.39 -2.79
C GLN A 157 -7.77 12.68 -2.74
N HIS A 158 -8.61 11.63 -2.76
CA HIS A 158 -10.06 11.79 -2.68
C HIS A 158 -10.50 12.41 -1.35
N HIS A 159 -9.86 12.01 -0.25
CA HIS A 159 -10.14 12.53 1.10
C HIS A 159 -9.29 13.76 1.49
N GLY A 160 -8.61 14.39 0.54
CA GLY A 160 -7.81 15.59 0.81
C GLY A 160 -6.57 15.35 1.67
N ILE A 161 -6.10 14.10 1.79
CA ILE A 161 -4.92 13.72 2.56
C ILE A 161 -3.66 13.91 1.71
N TYR A 162 -2.75 14.76 2.16
CA TYR A 162 -1.50 15.03 1.46
C TYR A 162 -0.47 13.93 1.71
N SER A 163 -0.16 13.18 0.66
CA SER A 163 0.81 12.08 0.74
C SER A 163 1.48 11.83 -0.60
N GLN A 164 2.64 11.19 -0.54
CA GLN A 164 3.40 10.73 -1.70
C GLN A 164 3.78 9.26 -1.49
N GLY A 165 4.20 8.58 -2.54
CA GLY A 165 4.59 7.18 -2.46
C GLY A 165 6.06 6.97 -2.80
N PHE A 166 6.71 6.03 -2.14
CA PHE A 166 7.98 5.44 -2.55
C PHE A 166 7.75 3.99 -2.96
N ALA A 167 7.94 3.71 -4.25
CA ALA A 167 7.71 2.38 -4.80
C ALA A 167 8.91 1.47 -4.55
N THR A 168 8.69 0.41 -3.80
CA THR A 168 9.69 -0.65 -3.60
C THR A 168 9.90 -1.48 -4.87
N LYS A 169 10.93 -2.32 -4.88
CA LYS A 169 11.16 -3.29 -5.96
C LYS A 169 9.89 -4.13 -6.21
N ASN A 170 9.62 -4.43 -7.47
CA ASN A 170 8.52 -5.32 -7.82
C ASN A 170 8.89 -6.77 -7.57
N VAL A 171 7.96 -7.54 -7.03
CA VAL A 171 8.07 -8.99 -6.96
C VAL A 171 7.90 -9.56 -8.36
N THR A 172 8.71 -10.56 -8.73
CA THR A 172 8.69 -11.15 -10.08
C THR A 172 7.30 -11.64 -10.47
N LYS A 173 7.00 -11.65 -11.77
CA LYS A 173 5.66 -11.97 -12.32
C LYS A 173 5.10 -13.31 -11.82
N TYR A 174 5.94 -14.31 -11.55
CA TYR A 174 5.49 -15.63 -11.12
C TYR A 174 4.84 -15.61 -9.71
N PHE A 175 5.45 -14.92 -8.74
CA PHE A 175 4.90 -14.80 -7.38
C PHE A 175 3.89 -13.66 -7.24
N GLY A 176 3.96 -12.66 -8.11
CA GLY A 176 3.09 -11.48 -8.09
C GLY A 176 1.79 -11.61 -8.90
N PHE A 177 1.60 -12.65 -9.71
CA PHE A 177 0.46 -12.75 -10.62
C PHE A 177 -0.89 -12.73 -9.89
N LEU A 178 -1.07 -13.62 -8.91
CA LEU A 178 -2.32 -13.68 -8.13
C LEU A 178 -2.57 -12.37 -7.36
N THR A 179 -1.52 -11.75 -6.82
CA THR A 179 -1.61 -10.46 -6.16
C THR A 179 -2.00 -9.36 -7.15
N SER A 180 -1.46 -9.38 -8.37
CA SER A 180 -1.82 -8.43 -9.42
C SER A 180 -3.29 -8.57 -9.84
N VAL A 181 -3.78 -9.81 -10.02
CA VAL A 181 -5.19 -10.06 -10.32
C VAL A 181 -6.09 -9.57 -9.17
N ARG A 182 -5.78 -9.93 -7.93
CA ARG A 182 -6.50 -9.45 -6.75
C ARG A 182 -6.57 -7.93 -6.70
N GLU A 183 -5.49 -7.24 -7.04
CA GLU A 183 -5.43 -5.78 -7.01
C GLU A 183 -6.36 -5.13 -8.03
N HIS A 184 -6.52 -5.72 -9.23
CA HIS A 184 -7.49 -5.21 -10.21
C HIS A 184 -8.93 -5.22 -9.67
N PHE A 185 -9.29 -6.24 -8.90
CA PHE A 185 -10.59 -6.29 -8.21
C PHE A 185 -10.64 -5.37 -6.98
N ALA A 186 -9.57 -5.30 -6.19
CA ALA A 186 -9.49 -4.40 -5.05
C ALA A 186 -9.67 -2.91 -5.44
N ARG A 187 -9.27 -2.53 -6.65
CA ARG A 187 -9.53 -1.19 -7.20
C ARG A 187 -10.99 -0.93 -7.52
N LEU A 188 -11.78 -1.95 -7.79
CA LEU A 188 -13.23 -1.79 -7.93
C LEU A 188 -13.90 -1.62 -6.56
N THR A 189 -13.53 -2.43 -5.58
CA THR A 189 -14.11 -2.32 -4.22
C THR A 189 -13.72 -1.02 -3.52
N MET A 190 -12.59 -0.43 -3.89
CA MET A 190 -12.15 0.88 -3.40
C MET A 190 -13.22 1.98 -3.60
N TRP A 191 -14.05 1.91 -4.65
CA TRP A 191 -15.13 2.87 -4.86
C TRP A 191 -16.11 2.91 -3.68
N LYS A 192 -16.28 1.79 -2.96
CA LYS A 192 -17.04 1.76 -1.71
C LYS A 192 -16.37 2.65 -0.65
N ASP A 193 -15.05 2.54 -0.49
CA ASP A 193 -14.28 3.29 0.50
C ASP A 193 -14.31 4.79 0.23
N LEU A 194 -14.49 5.19 -1.05
CA LEU A 194 -14.58 6.60 -1.45
C LEU A 194 -15.92 7.25 -1.19
N TYR A 195 -17.03 6.49 -1.13
CA TYR A 195 -18.38 7.04 -1.12
C TYR A 195 -19.23 6.64 0.09
N TYR A 196 -18.81 5.65 0.89
CA TYR A 196 -19.58 5.10 2.00
C TYR A 196 -18.90 5.21 3.36
N ASN A 197 -17.66 5.71 3.43
CA ASN A 197 -16.89 5.85 4.67
C ASN A 197 -16.73 7.33 5.10
N ASP A 198 -17.60 8.23 4.61
CA ASP A 198 -17.72 9.61 5.10
C ASP A 198 -18.55 9.69 6.39
#